data_05cdb3ff9faa12ed45ec34372ef93550
#
_entry.id   05cdb3ff9faa12ed45ec34372ef93550
#
_cell.length_a   1.000
_cell.length_b   1.000
_cell.length_c   1.000
_cell.angle_alpha   90.00
_cell.angle_beta   90.00
_cell.angle_gamma   90.00
#
_symmetry.space_group_name_H-M   'P 1'
#
loop_
_entity.id
_entity.type
_entity.pdbx_description
1 polymer ?
#
loop_
_entity_poly.entity_id
_entity_poly.type
_entity_poly.pdbx_seq_one_letter_code
_entity_poly.pdbx_strand_id
1 'polypeptide(L)'
;MSGPVTLSDVAREAGVSLATASRAINGSATRVVRPELRERVVETAERMGYMPDANAQAVARGRTTSVALIVHDIADPYFSSIAAGVAAAAEESGLVVTLASTQHSAERELAFVELMRRQRARAIIVAGGRLGGRTTPSSPR
;
A
#
# COMPACT_ATOMS: atom_id res chain seq x y z
N MET A 1 5.19 14.47 28.31
CA MET A 1 5.20 14.33 26.84
C MET A 1 4.05 13.43 26.45
N SER A 2 2.99 13.99 25.90
CA SER A 2 1.87 13.18 25.39
C SER A 2 2.35 12.37 24.18
N GLY A 3 2.13 11.06 24.23
CA GLY A 3 2.38 10.20 23.07
C GLY A 3 1.53 10.56 21.85
N PRO A 4 1.76 9.94 20.68
CA PRO A 4 0.97 10.19 19.49
C PRO A 4 -0.51 9.88 19.75
N VAL A 5 -1.39 10.71 19.21
CA VAL A 5 -2.84 10.52 19.33
C VAL A 5 -3.23 9.18 18.71
N THR A 6 -4.00 8.40 19.44
CA THR A 6 -4.46 7.08 19.01
C THR A 6 -5.90 7.11 18.51
N LEU A 7 -6.29 6.09 17.76
CA LEU A 7 -7.69 5.92 17.34
C LEU A 7 -8.65 5.80 18.52
N SER A 8 -8.18 5.26 19.65
CA SER A 8 -8.96 5.18 20.89
C SER A 8 -9.24 6.57 21.47
N ASP A 9 -8.30 7.48 21.36
CA ASP A 9 -8.48 8.87 21.81
C ASP A 9 -9.50 9.59 20.94
N VAL A 10 -9.42 9.40 19.62
CA VAL A 10 -10.42 9.93 18.67
C VAL A 10 -11.81 9.37 18.96
N ALA A 11 -11.93 8.07 19.20
CA ALA A 11 -13.20 7.42 19.49
C ALA A 11 -13.84 7.99 20.77
N ARG A 12 -13.04 8.16 21.82
CA ARG A 12 -13.46 8.74 23.10
C ARG A 12 -13.93 10.19 22.91
N GLU A 13 -13.15 11.01 22.22
CA GLU A 13 -13.48 12.43 21.98
C GLU A 13 -14.70 12.59 21.08
N ALA A 14 -14.86 11.76 20.05
CA ALA A 14 -16.02 11.77 19.17
C ALA A 14 -17.28 11.13 19.79
N GLY A 15 -17.17 10.52 20.99
CA GLY A 15 -18.29 9.86 21.67
C GLY A 15 -18.80 8.62 20.95
N VAL A 16 -17.89 7.83 20.37
CA VAL A 16 -18.24 6.60 19.62
C VAL A 16 -17.41 5.41 20.09
N SER A 17 -17.83 4.20 19.72
CA SER A 17 -17.00 3.01 19.95
C SER A 17 -15.75 3.03 19.04
N LEU A 18 -14.67 2.39 19.49
CA LEU A 18 -13.45 2.21 18.69
C LEU A 18 -13.75 1.58 17.33
N ALA A 19 -14.66 0.60 17.30
CA ALA A 19 -15.08 -0.05 16.06
C ALA A 19 -15.81 0.92 15.11
N THR A 20 -16.58 1.86 15.64
CA THR A 20 -17.25 2.89 14.84
C THR A 20 -16.24 3.91 14.31
N ALA A 21 -15.31 4.38 15.15
CA ALA A 21 -14.23 5.29 14.73
C ALA A 21 -13.36 4.64 13.62
N SER A 22 -12.98 3.37 13.80
CA SER A 22 -12.22 2.64 12.79
C SER A 22 -12.95 2.55 11.45
N ARG A 23 -14.25 2.24 11.46
CA ARG A 23 -15.04 2.17 10.21
C ARG A 23 -15.23 3.54 9.57
N ALA A 24 -15.39 4.59 10.37
CA ALA A 24 -15.54 5.95 9.87
C ALA A 24 -14.30 6.44 9.12
N ILE A 25 -13.11 6.14 9.65
CA ILE A 25 -11.82 6.58 9.09
C ILE A 25 -11.35 5.65 7.97
N ASN A 26 -11.40 4.33 8.19
CA ASN A 26 -10.82 3.35 7.28
C ASN A 26 -11.80 2.80 6.23
N GLY A 27 -13.09 3.11 6.38
CA GLY A 27 -14.14 2.48 5.60
C GLY A 27 -14.45 1.06 6.07
N SER A 28 -15.55 0.50 5.61
CA SER A 28 -15.93 -0.89 5.85
C SER A 28 -16.73 -1.41 4.67
N ALA A 29 -16.40 -2.60 4.20
CA ALA A 29 -17.17 -3.27 3.14
C ALA A 29 -18.52 -3.81 3.62
N THR A 30 -18.68 -4.04 4.93
CA THR A 30 -19.84 -4.76 5.49
C THR A 30 -20.80 -3.89 6.31
N ARG A 31 -20.37 -2.73 6.80
CA ARG A 31 -21.21 -1.83 7.61
C ARG A 31 -20.91 -0.37 7.29
N VAL A 32 -21.92 0.32 6.79
CA VAL A 32 -21.85 1.76 6.51
C VAL A 32 -22.06 2.53 7.82
N VAL A 33 -21.17 3.45 8.14
CA VAL A 33 -21.35 4.43 9.22
C VAL A 33 -22.22 5.57 8.66
N ARG A 34 -23.19 6.03 9.45
CA ARG A 34 -24.04 7.16 9.05
C ARG A 34 -23.17 8.38 8.67
N PRO A 35 -23.53 9.13 7.61
CA PRO A 35 -22.71 10.24 7.11
C PRO A 35 -22.34 11.25 8.20
N GLU A 36 -23.31 11.68 9.01
CA GLU A 36 -23.11 12.68 10.07
C GLU A 36 -22.14 12.20 11.15
N LEU A 37 -22.21 10.89 11.45
CA LEU A 37 -21.32 10.26 12.42
C LEU A 37 -19.90 10.13 11.89
N ARG A 38 -19.79 9.82 10.60
CA ARG A 38 -18.51 9.75 9.90
C ARG A 38 -17.82 11.11 9.86
N GLU A 39 -18.55 12.15 9.47
CA GLU A 39 -18.07 13.52 9.41
C GLU A 39 -17.53 13.97 10.78
N ARG A 40 -18.31 13.78 11.84
CA ARG A 40 -17.89 14.11 13.22
C ARG A 40 -16.61 13.39 13.63
N VAL A 41 -16.46 12.10 13.29
CA VAL A 41 -15.24 11.34 13.63
C VAL A 41 -14.04 11.84 12.84
N VAL A 42 -14.21 12.14 11.55
CA VAL A 42 -13.13 12.66 10.69
C VAL A 42 -12.69 14.04 11.17
N GLU A 43 -13.60 14.96 11.42
CA GLU A 43 -13.29 16.30 11.96
C GLU A 43 -12.57 16.22 13.32
N THR A 44 -13.03 15.29 14.19
CA THR A 44 -12.37 15.08 15.48
C THR A 44 -10.94 14.57 15.29
N ALA A 45 -10.72 13.63 14.38
CA ALA A 45 -9.40 13.08 14.08
C ALA A 45 -8.46 14.19 13.53
N GLU A 46 -8.93 15.00 12.61
CA GLU A 46 -8.18 16.13 12.04
C GLU A 46 -7.81 17.15 13.12
N ARG A 47 -8.78 17.58 13.93
CA ARG A 47 -8.58 18.53 15.02
C ARG A 47 -7.58 18.03 16.06
N MET A 48 -7.57 16.74 16.33
CA MET A 48 -6.62 16.11 17.27
C MET A 48 -5.25 15.82 16.64
N GLY A 49 -5.08 16.00 15.33
CA GLY A 49 -3.85 15.65 14.62
C GLY A 49 -3.63 14.14 14.54
N TYR A 50 -4.70 13.33 14.57
CA TYR A 50 -4.62 11.90 14.41
C TYR A 50 -4.18 11.54 12.99
N MET A 51 -3.07 10.82 12.88
CA MET A 51 -2.61 10.24 11.62
C MET A 51 -2.90 8.74 11.61
N PRO A 52 -3.76 8.27 10.68
CA PRO A 52 -4.03 6.84 10.55
C PRO A 52 -2.75 6.05 10.29
N ASP A 53 -2.52 4.99 11.04
CA ASP A 53 -1.41 4.08 10.78
C ASP A 53 -1.66 3.32 9.45
N ALA A 54 -0.80 3.58 8.46
CA ALA A 54 -0.88 2.95 7.15
C ALA A 54 -0.77 1.41 7.22
N ASN A 55 -0.02 0.89 8.19
CA ASN A 55 0.11 -0.55 8.40
C ASN A 55 -1.17 -1.15 8.97
N ALA A 56 -1.79 -0.49 9.96
CA ALA A 56 -3.08 -0.90 10.49
C ALA A 56 -4.19 -0.86 9.43
N GLN A 57 -4.18 0.16 8.57
CA GLN A 57 -5.09 0.25 7.44
C GLN A 57 -4.85 -0.85 6.40
N ALA A 58 -3.58 -1.17 6.10
CA ALA A 58 -3.23 -2.24 5.18
C ALA A 58 -3.69 -3.61 5.69
N VAL A 59 -3.58 -3.86 6.99
CA VAL A 59 -4.12 -5.07 7.63
C VAL A 59 -5.64 -5.13 7.50
N ALA A 60 -6.35 -4.05 7.79
CA ALA A 60 -7.81 -3.98 7.71
C ALA A 60 -8.34 -4.15 6.27
N ARG A 61 -7.61 -3.64 5.28
CA ARG A 61 -7.98 -3.72 3.85
C ARG A 61 -7.38 -4.94 3.14
N GLY A 62 -6.50 -5.71 3.80
CA GLY A 62 -5.77 -6.83 3.21
C GLY A 62 -4.65 -6.44 2.24
N ARG A 63 -4.46 -5.15 1.96
CA ARG A 63 -3.45 -4.61 1.02
C ARG A 63 -3.14 -3.15 1.31
N THR A 64 -1.93 -2.71 0.93
CA THR A 64 -1.51 -1.31 1.00
C THR A 64 -1.99 -0.49 -0.22
N THR A 65 -1.76 0.81 -0.18
CA THR A 65 -1.88 1.70 -1.35
C THR A 65 -0.59 1.76 -2.17
N SER A 66 0.37 0.87 -1.91
CA SER A 66 1.66 0.83 -2.57
C SER A 66 1.64 -0.12 -3.76
N VAL A 67 2.20 0.34 -4.87
CA VAL A 67 2.56 -0.46 -6.04
C VAL A 67 4.09 -0.52 -6.12
N ALA A 68 4.65 -1.71 -6.22
CA ALA A 68 6.08 -1.87 -6.41
C ALA A 68 6.41 -1.90 -7.90
N LEU A 69 7.41 -1.12 -8.31
CA LEU A 69 8.02 -1.19 -9.62
C LEU A 69 9.48 -1.62 -9.46
N ILE A 70 9.82 -2.79 -9.97
CA ILE A 70 11.17 -3.34 -9.92
C ILE A 70 11.76 -3.24 -11.31
N VAL A 71 12.88 -2.53 -11.44
CA VAL A 71 13.59 -2.30 -12.71
C VAL A 71 15.03 -2.79 -12.60
N HIS A 72 15.70 -2.99 -13.72
CA HIS A 72 17.11 -3.38 -13.71
C HIS A 72 18.02 -2.20 -13.35
N ASP A 73 17.87 -1.09 -14.03
CA ASP A 73 18.67 0.10 -13.82
C ASP A 73 17.83 1.36 -13.99
N ILE A 74 17.74 2.17 -12.94
CA ILE A 74 17.00 3.43 -12.97
C ILE A 74 17.71 4.52 -13.78
N ALA A 75 19.01 4.38 -14.00
CA ALA A 75 19.76 5.32 -14.81
C ALA A 75 19.52 5.13 -16.32
N ASP A 76 19.00 3.97 -16.72
CA ASP A 76 18.62 3.73 -18.10
C ASP A 76 17.32 4.50 -18.45
N PRO A 77 17.35 5.39 -19.48
CA PRO A 77 16.19 6.19 -19.89
C PRO A 77 14.95 5.35 -20.24
N TYR A 78 15.13 4.12 -20.69
CA TYR A 78 14.04 3.21 -20.96
C TYR A 78 13.24 2.90 -19.69
N PHE A 79 13.91 2.55 -18.60
CA PHE A 79 13.24 2.25 -17.33
C PHE A 79 12.69 3.50 -16.65
N SER A 80 13.37 4.65 -16.83
CA SER A 80 12.86 5.94 -16.33
C SER A 80 11.53 6.32 -16.99
N SER A 81 11.37 6.04 -18.29
CA SER A 81 10.11 6.27 -19.00
C SER A 81 8.98 5.36 -18.50
N ILE A 82 9.29 4.09 -18.22
CA ILE A 82 8.32 3.15 -17.62
C ILE A 82 7.90 3.65 -16.23
N ALA A 83 8.89 4.06 -15.41
CA ALA A 83 8.63 4.56 -14.07
C ALA A 83 7.71 5.79 -14.08
N ALA A 84 7.94 6.73 -15.00
CA ALA A 84 7.09 7.91 -15.17
C ALA A 84 5.65 7.53 -15.53
N GLY A 85 5.46 6.59 -16.46
CA GLY A 85 4.13 6.11 -16.84
C GLY A 85 3.39 5.39 -15.71
N VAL A 86 4.11 4.53 -14.98
CA VAL A 86 3.54 3.83 -13.81
C VAL A 86 3.19 4.81 -12.70
N ALA A 87 4.04 5.82 -12.45
CA ALA A 87 3.78 6.84 -11.43
C ALA A 87 2.53 7.66 -11.76
N ALA A 88 2.37 8.11 -13.01
CA ALA A 88 1.20 8.87 -13.44
C ALA A 88 -0.10 8.06 -13.27
N ALA A 89 -0.12 6.81 -13.71
CA ALA A 89 -1.29 5.94 -13.56
C ALA A 89 -1.59 5.61 -12.07
N ALA A 90 -0.56 5.48 -11.25
CA ALA A 90 -0.73 5.25 -9.82
C ALA A 90 -1.32 6.47 -9.11
N GLU A 91 -0.86 7.68 -9.46
CA GLU A 91 -1.37 8.93 -8.89
C GLU A 91 -2.86 9.12 -9.16
N GLU A 92 -3.33 8.88 -10.38
CA GLU A 92 -4.77 8.91 -10.72
C GLU A 92 -5.61 7.96 -9.85
N SER A 93 -5.01 6.88 -9.38
CA SER A 93 -5.65 5.87 -8.54
C SER A 93 -5.42 6.07 -7.04
N GLY A 94 -4.77 7.15 -6.62
CA GLY A 94 -4.38 7.40 -5.22
C GLY A 94 -3.39 6.38 -4.68
N LEU A 95 -2.52 5.83 -5.54
CA LEU A 95 -1.52 4.84 -5.20
C LEU A 95 -0.12 5.48 -5.15
N VAL A 96 0.76 4.90 -4.36
CA VAL A 96 2.16 5.31 -4.24
C VAL A 96 3.05 4.26 -4.91
N VAL A 97 3.99 4.70 -5.74
CA VAL A 97 4.95 3.79 -6.38
C VAL A 97 6.22 3.69 -5.55
N THR A 98 6.57 2.47 -5.17
CA THR A 98 7.86 2.13 -4.59
C THR A 98 8.76 1.57 -5.67
N LEU A 99 9.87 2.24 -5.94
CA LEU A 99 10.80 1.85 -6.98
C LEU A 99 12.00 1.10 -6.38
N ALA A 100 12.37 -0.02 -6.99
CA ALA A 100 13.57 -0.78 -6.66
C ALA A 100 14.40 -1.04 -7.92
N SER A 101 15.72 -0.89 -7.80
CA SER A 101 16.67 -1.20 -8.87
C SER A 101 17.47 -2.46 -8.52
N THR A 102 17.43 -3.46 -9.39
CA THR A 102 18.09 -4.75 -9.16
C THR A 102 19.54 -4.77 -9.63
N GLN A 103 19.94 -3.84 -10.48
CA GLN A 103 21.26 -3.81 -11.11
C GLN A 103 21.60 -5.16 -11.80
N HIS A 104 20.62 -5.72 -12.50
CA HIS A 104 20.72 -7.01 -13.20
C HIS A 104 20.92 -8.24 -12.29
N SER A 105 20.74 -8.11 -10.98
CA SER A 105 20.85 -9.22 -10.03
C SER A 105 19.51 -9.92 -9.86
N ALA A 106 19.44 -11.20 -10.24
CA ALA A 106 18.26 -12.03 -10.02
C ALA A 106 17.97 -12.28 -8.54
N GLU A 107 19.02 -12.35 -7.71
CA GLU A 107 18.88 -12.48 -6.25
C GLU A 107 18.20 -11.25 -5.65
N ARG A 108 18.62 -10.03 -6.04
CA ARG A 108 17.97 -8.79 -5.61
C ARG A 108 16.53 -8.69 -6.08
N GLU A 109 16.26 -9.12 -7.32
CA GLU A 109 14.90 -9.13 -7.86
C GLU A 109 13.97 -9.98 -6.99
N LEU A 110 14.40 -11.22 -6.69
CA LEU A 110 13.64 -12.11 -5.84
C LEU A 110 13.45 -11.55 -4.43
N ALA A 111 14.51 -11.00 -3.84
CA ALA A 111 14.44 -10.39 -2.50
C ALA A 111 13.46 -9.21 -2.46
N PHE A 112 13.44 -8.35 -3.47
CA PHE A 112 12.49 -7.24 -3.57
C PHE A 112 11.05 -7.73 -3.75
N VAL A 113 10.83 -8.73 -4.61
CA VAL A 113 9.50 -9.33 -4.78
C VAL A 113 8.97 -9.88 -3.45
N GLU A 114 9.80 -10.64 -2.73
CA GLU A 114 9.41 -11.17 -1.41
C GLU A 114 9.13 -10.07 -0.39
N LEU A 115 9.98 -9.03 -0.35
CA LEU A 115 9.78 -7.90 0.54
C LEU A 115 8.44 -7.21 0.27
N MET A 116 8.12 -6.92 -0.99
CA MET A 116 6.89 -6.26 -1.38
C MET A 116 5.65 -7.13 -1.11
N ARG A 117 5.76 -8.44 -1.26
CA ARG A 117 4.71 -9.39 -0.87
C ARG A 117 4.45 -9.36 0.64
N ARG A 118 5.50 -9.35 1.47
CA ARG A 118 5.36 -9.23 2.93
C ARG A 118 4.73 -7.89 3.33
N GLN A 119 5.07 -6.81 2.63
CA GLN A 119 4.47 -5.50 2.83
C GLN A 119 3.05 -5.37 2.27
N ARG A 120 2.50 -6.45 1.69
CA ARG A 120 1.16 -6.49 1.09
C ARG A 120 0.96 -5.41 0.02
N ALA A 121 1.98 -5.18 -0.81
CA ALA A 121 1.85 -4.29 -1.94
C ALA A 121 0.63 -4.67 -2.79
N ARG A 122 -0.09 -3.67 -3.29
CA ARG A 122 -1.29 -3.87 -4.09
C ARG A 122 -0.99 -4.56 -5.42
N ALA A 123 0.15 -4.23 -6.02
CA ALA A 123 0.69 -4.86 -7.22
C ALA A 123 2.21 -4.81 -7.20
N ILE A 124 2.82 -5.74 -7.91
CA ILE A 124 4.26 -5.77 -8.15
C ILE A 124 4.46 -5.85 -9.65
N ILE A 125 5.14 -4.86 -10.21
CA ILE A 125 5.50 -4.77 -11.63
C ILE A 125 7.00 -5.00 -11.73
N VAL A 126 7.41 -5.99 -12.52
CA VAL A 126 8.82 -6.25 -12.82
C VAL A 126 9.07 -5.89 -14.27
N ALA A 127 9.86 -4.84 -14.51
CA ALA A 127 10.22 -4.38 -15.83
C ALA A 127 11.67 -4.84 -16.17
N GLY A 128 11.80 -5.55 -17.27
CA GLY A 128 13.08 -6.07 -17.73
C GLY A 128 13.49 -7.40 -17.09
N GLY A 129 12.52 -8.14 -16.55
CA GLY A 129 12.75 -9.51 -16.07
C GLY A 129 13.34 -10.39 -17.17
N ARG A 130 14.35 -11.18 -16.84
CA ARG A 130 14.86 -12.22 -17.75
C ARG A 130 13.73 -13.22 -18.02
N LEU A 131 13.20 -13.22 -19.23
CA LEU A 131 12.53 -14.40 -19.79
C LEU A 131 13.58 -15.49 -20.01
N GLY A 132 14.12 -16.05 -18.94
CA GLY A 132 15.16 -17.05 -18.97
C GLY A 132 14.84 -18.17 -18.00
N GLY A 133 14.05 -19.10 -18.45
CA GLY A 133 13.72 -20.30 -17.71
C GLY A 133 12.50 -20.98 -18.32
N ARG A 134 12.66 -21.58 -19.51
CA ARG A 134 11.71 -22.60 -19.95
C ARG A 134 11.71 -23.70 -18.89
N THR A 135 10.74 -23.66 -18.00
CA THR A 135 10.33 -24.86 -17.29
C THR A 135 9.61 -25.72 -18.31
N THR A 136 10.32 -26.61 -18.95
CA THR A 136 9.70 -27.71 -19.67
C THR A 136 8.99 -28.56 -18.61
N PRO A 137 7.65 -28.75 -18.71
CA PRO A 137 7.02 -29.74 -17.86
C PRO A 137 7.57 -31.11 -18.27
N SER A 138 8.22 -31.80 -17.34
CA SER A 138 8.56 -33.21 -17.52
C SER A 138 7.24 -33.96 -17.64
N SER A 139 7.00 -34.50 -18.84
CA SER A 139 5.90 -35.42 -19.10
C SER A 139 6.11 -36.68 -18.25
N PRO A 140 5.15 -37.16 -17.46
CA PRO A 140 5.24 -38.46 -16.80
C PRO A 140 5.01 -39.53 -17.85
N ARG A 141 5.91 -40.51 -17.88
CA ARG A 141 5.68 -41.81 -18.52
C ARG A 141 4.87 -42.70 -17.60
#